data_88b9591d3359ad0206003fa7d5b1f978
#
_entry.id   88b9591d3359ad0206003fa7d5b1f978
#
_cell.length_a   1.000
_cell.length_b   1.000
_cell.length_c   1.000
_cell.angle_alpha   90.00
_cell.angle_beta   90.00
_cell.angle_gamma   90.00
#
_symmetry.space_group_name_H-M   'P 1'
#
loop_
_entity.id
_entity.type
_entity.pdbx_description
1 polymer ?
#
loop_
_entity_poly.entity_id
_entity_poly.type
_entity_poly.pdbx_seq_one_letter_code
_entity_poly.pdbx_strand_id
1 'polypeptide(L)'
;MKKITLLILAFFISTAVNAKDLSEFFSNIVPGEGITEAEINLTDADDGEPTFNILMLRNIDKTEQTNFFTQFSLQTQDVGQNDQRYIGNIGFGYRFLNEDNSLMLGSNIFYDRDLENKHARASLGFEARGGNLEASLNFYEGI
;
A
#
# COMPACT_ATOMS: atom_id res chain seq x y z
N MET A 1 -8.71 -18.66 9.53
CA MET A 1 -8.45 -17.32 9.02
C MET A 1 -9.61 -16.37 9.28
N LYS A 2 -10.89 -16.73 9.00
CA LYS A 2 -12.06 -15.87 9.30
C LYS A 2 -12.13 -15.36 10.75
N LYS A 3 -11.63 -16.12 11.74
CA LYS A 3 -11.64 -15.72 13.15
C LYS A 3 -10.63 -14.61 13.50
N ILE A 4 -9.50 -14.54 12.82
CA ILE A 4 -8.47 -13.51 13.06
C ILE A 4 -8.91 -12.19 12.42
N THR A 5 -9.48 -12.25 11.22
CA THR A 5 -10.04 -11.07 10.53
C THR A 5 -11.18 -10.46 11.33
N LEU A 6 -12.07 -11.30 11.89
CA LEU A 6 -13.16 -10.84 12.73
C LEU A 6 -12.67 -10.19 14.04
N LEU A 7 -11.57 -10.69 14.61
CA LEU A 7 -11.00 -10.14 15.85
C LEU A 7 -10.36 -8.75 15.62
N ILE A 8 -9.67 -8.58 14.49
CA ILE A 8 -9.11 -7.29 14.10
C ILE A 8 -10.25 -6.29 13.80
N LEU A 9 -11.27 -6.72 13.06
CA LEU A 9 -12.42 -5.88 12.75
C LEU A 9 -13.22 -5.52 14.02
N ALA A 10 -13.42 -6.47 14.95
CA ALA A 10 -14.14 -6.24 16.22
C ALA A 10 -13.38 -5.25 17.13
N PHE A 11 -12.06 -5.23 17.09
CA PHE A 11 -11.26 -4.26 17.83
C PHE A 11 -11.47 -2.83 17.32
N PHE A 12 -11.69 -2.67 16.00
CA PHE A 12 -11.92 -1.36 15.38
C PHE A 12 -13.38 -0.86 15.50
N ILE A 13 -14.36 -1.75 15.59
CA ILE A 13 -15.78 -1.36 15.71
C ILE A 13 -16.14 -0.91 17.15
N SER A 14 -15.39 -1.35 18.15
CA SER A 14 -15.68 -1.00 19.56
C SER A 14 -15.26 0.43 19.96
N THR A 15 -14.45 1.09 19.14
CA THR A 15 -14.08 2.49 19.30
C THR A 15 -14.41 3.22 18.00
N ALA A 16 -14.94 4.43 18.05
CA ALA A 16 -15.11 5.27 16.87
C ALA A 16 -13.72 5.73 16.36
N VAL A 17 -12.93 4.77 15.85
CA VAL A 17 -11.58 4.99 15.34
C VAL A 17 -11.73 5.73 14.02
N ASN A 18 -11.27 6.98 13.97
CA ASN A 18 -11.18 7.72 12.72
C ASN A 18 -9.92 7.29 11.94
N ALA A 19 -9.87 7.61 10.64
CA ALA A 19 -8.75 7.24 9.78
C ALA A 19 -7.39 7.74 10.28
N LYS A 20 -7.35 8.84 11.02
CA LYS A 20 -6.14 9.39 11.63
C LYS A 20 -5.60 8.48 12.73
N ASP A 21 -6.46 8.02 13.63
CA ASP A 21 -6.08 7.14 14.73
C ASP A 21 -5.57 5.80 14.21
N LEU A 22 -6.17 5.33 13.11
CA LEU A 22 -5.76 4.10 12.43
C LEU A 22 -4.37 4.26 11.77
N SER A 23 -4.13 5.36 11.06
CA SER A 23 -2.82 5.69 10.49
C SER A 23 -1.74 5.80 11.54
N GLU A 24 -2.05 6.40 12.68
CA GLU A 24 -1.14 6.56 13.81
C GLU A 24 -0.81 5.21 14.46
N PHE A 25 -1.80 4.34 14.63
CA PHE A 25 -1.62 2.97 15.11
C PHE A 25 -0.67 2.18 14.22
N PHE A 26 -0.89 2.18 12.89
CA PHE A 26 -0.02 1.47 11.95
C PHE A 26 1.37 2.09 11.84
N SER A 27 1.51 3.41 11.97
CA SER A 27 2.80 4.08 12.01
C SER A 27 3.66 3.63 13.20
N ASN A 28 3.04 3.30 14.32
CA ASN A 28 3.73 2.81 15.50
C ASN A 28 4.16 1.34 15.36
N ILE A 29 3.46 0.54 14.57
CA ILE A 29 3.83 -0.87 14.31
C ILE A 29 5.08 -0.95 13.42
N VAL A 30 5.15 -0.10 12.39
CA VAL A 30 6.30 -0.05 11.47
C VAL A 30 6.93 1.33 11.58
N PRO A 31 7.84 1.53 12.54
CA PRO A 31 8.48 2.82 12.74
C PRO A 31 9.39 3.19 11.57
N GLY A 32 9.64 4.48 11.43
CA GLY A 32 10.51 5.03 10.39
C GLY A 32 9.91 6.26 9.72
N GLU A 33 10.76 7.06 9.08
CA GLU A 33 10.33 8.20 8.30
C GLU A 33 9.55 7.74 7.06
N GLY A 34 8.39 8.32 6.81
CA GLY A 34 7.59 7.97 5.64
C GLY A 34 6.12 8.35 5.77
N ILE A 35 5.30 7.68 5.00
CA ILE A 35 3.86 7.93 4.90
C ILE A 35 3.10 6.70 5.39
N THR A 36 2.01 6.93 6.11
CA THR A 36 1.00 5.91 6.42
C THR A 36 -0.37 6.46 6.06
N GLU A 37 -1.06 5.75 5.21
CA GLU A 37 -2.43 6.03 4.81
C GLU A 37 -3.30 4.86 5.22
N ALA A 38 -4.46 5.14 5.80
CA ALA A 38 -5.43 4.12 6.15
C ALA A 38 -6.82 4.64 5.82
N GLU A 39 -7.60 3.83 5.14
CA GLU A 39 -8.97 4.12 4.75
C GLU A 39 -9.86 2.93 5.12
N ILE A 40 -11.04 3.22 5.65
CA ILE A 40 -12.09 2.24 5.90
C ILE A 40 -13.38 2.80 5.34
N ASN A 41 -14.02 2.04 4.46
CA ASN A 41 -15.33 2.34 3.91
C ASN A 41 -16.37 1.41 4.55
N LEU A 42 -17.31 2.01 5.26
CA LEU A 42 -18.40 1.31 5.94
C LEU A 42 -19.74 1.47 5.19
N THR A 43 -19.75 2.20 4.07
CA THR A 43 -20.96 2.75 3.44
C THR A 43 -21.76 1.75 2.63
N ASP A 44 -21.25 0.60 2.31
CA ASP A 44 -22.03 -0.42 1.59
C ASP A 44 -22.67 -1.45 2.55
N ALA A 45 -22.96 -1.01 3.77
CA ALA A 45 -23.48 -1.83 4.86
C ALA A 45 -24.93 -2.33 4.66
N ASP A 46 -25.58 -2.00 3.54
CA ASP A 46 -26.91 -2.58 3.28
C ASP A 46 -26.83 -4.04 2.79
N ASP A 47 -25.70 -4.45 2.16
CA ASP A 47 -25.44 -5.84 1.75
C ASP A 47 -23.94 -6.17 1.55
N GLY A 48 -23.01 -5.25 1.85
CA GLY A 48 -21.57 -5.41 1.61
C GLY A 48 -20.73 -5.51 2.89
N GLU A 49 -19.65 -6.27 2.83
CA GLU A 49 -18.64 -6.28 3.88
C GLU A 49 -17.81 -4.98 3.82
N PRO A 50 -17.41 -4.38 4.97
CA PRO A 50 -16.62 -3.16 4.97
C PRO A 50 -15.28 -3.37 4.26
N THR A 51 -14.90 -2.38 3.44
CA THR A 51 -13.60 -2.39 2.75
C THR A 51 -12.57 -1.57 3.51
N PHE A 52 -11.32 -1.96 3.41
CA PHE A 52 -10.21 -1.19 3.95
C PHE A 52 -9.01 -1.16 2.99
N ASN A 53 -8.22 -0.11 3.12
CA ASN A 53 -6.94 0.05 2.45
C ASN A 53 -5.93 0.64 3.44
N ILE A 54 -4.79 -0.01 3.57
CA ILE A 54 -3.69 0.45 4.41
C ILE A 54 -2.45 0.46 3.52
N LEU A 55 -1.81 1.61 3.43
CA LEU A 55 -0.55 1.82 2.72
C LEU A 55 0.48 2.39 3.68
N MET A 56 1.64 1.78 3.72
CA MET A 56 2.81 2.28 4.45
C MET A 56 4.01 2.34 3.53
N LEU A 57 4.62 3.51 3.44
CA LEU A 57 5.90 3.73 2.79
C LEU A 57 6.91 4.16 3.85
N ARG A 58 8.07 3.53 3.89
CA ARG A 58 9.15 3.86 4.84
C ARG A 58 10.45 4.05 4.09
N ASN A 59 11.09 5.19 4.36
CA ASN A 59 12.42 5.46 3.86
C ASN A 59 13.43 4.60 4.61
N ILE A 60 14.26 3.86 3.89
CA ILE A 60 15.34 3.04 4.43
C ILE A 60 16.63 3.84 4.46
N ASP A 61 16.93 4.52 3.33
CA ASP A 61 18.07 5.40 3.19
C ASP A 61 17.66 6.59 2.30
N LYS A 62 17.85 7.79 2.80
CA LYS A 62 17.42 9.03 2.14
C LYS A 62 18.47 10.09 2.24
N THR A 63 18.82 10.67 1.11
CA THR A 63 19.65 11.86 0.98
C THR A 63 18.85 12.98 0.30
N GLU A 64 19.48 14.09 -0.01
CA GLU A 64 18.85 15.16 -0.80
C GLU A 64 18.50 14.72 -2.23
N GLN A 65 19.29 13.80 -2.81
CA GLN A 65 19.15 13.36 -4.20
C GLN A 65 18.67 11.91 -4.34
N THR A 66 18.70 11.12 -3.29
CA THR A 66 18.34 9.70 -3.38
C THR A 66 17.36 9.32 -2.30
N ASN A 67 16.49 8.37 -2.60
CA ASN A 67 15.61 7.74 -1.64
C ASN A 67 15.47 6.25 -1.93
N PHE A 68 15.97 5.41 -1.02
CA PHE A 68 15.67 3.99 -1.00
C PHE A 68 14.56 3.76 0.02
N PHE A 69 13.46 3.17 -0.40
CA PHE A 69 12.28 2.97 0.44
C PHE A 69 11.69 1.58 0.29
N THR A 70 10.94 1.19 1.29
CA THR A 70 10.05 0.03 1.23
C THR A 70 8.60 0.49 1.30
N GLN A 71 7.72 -0.27 0.66
CA GLN A 71 6.28 -0.06 0.71
C GLN A 71 5.58 -1.35 1.10
N PHE A 72 4.59 -1.22 1.95
CA PHE A 72 3.66 -2.28 2.32
C PHE A 72 2.24 -1.81 2.08
N SER A 73 1.39 -2.65 1.56
CA SER A 73 -0.04 -2.38 1.57
C SER A 73 -0.84 -3.64 1.87
N LEU A 74 -2.01 -3.42 2.45
CA LEU A 74 -3.02 -4.44 2.65
C LEU A 74 -4.37 -3.81 2.31
N GLN A 75 -5.07 -4.40 1.37
CA GLN A 75 -6.35 -3.87 0.91
C GLN A 75 -7.37 -4.98 0.71
N THR A 76 -8.63 -4.62 0.86
CA THR A 76 -9.74 -5.43 0.36
C THR A 76 -10.06 -5.00 -1.05
N GLN A 77 -10.38 -5.99 -1.88
CA GLN A 77 -10.90 -5.78 -3.24
C GLN A 77 -12.21 -6.54 -3.38
N ASP A 78 -13.25 -5.83 -3.76
CA ASP A 78 -14.54 -6.41 -4.08
C ASP A 78 -14.47 -7.07 -5.45
N VAL A 79 -14.93 -8.32 -5.55
CA VAL A 79 -14.90 -9.12 -6.79
C VAL A 79 -16.30 -9.37 -7.33
N GLY A 80 -17.31 -8.75 -6.76
CA GLY A 80 -18.72 -8.90 -7.10
C GLY A 80 -19.38 -10.13 -6.45
N GLN A 81 -20.71 -10.11 -6.36
CA GLN A 81 -21.51 -11.15 -5.72
C GLN A 81 -21.17 -11.43 -4.24
N ASN A 82 -20.91 -10.36 -3.46
CA ASN A 82 -20.61 -10.45 -2.02
C ASN A 82 -19.33 -11.26 -1.69
N ASP A 83 -18.35 -11.25 -2.59
CA ASP A 83 -17.05 -11.89 -2.37
C ASP A 83 -15.95 -10.83 -2.33
N GLN A 84 -15.18 -10.81 -1.23
CA GLN A 84 -14.06 -9.89 -1.02
C GLN A 84 -12.74 -10.65 -1.03
N ARG A 85 -11.72 -10.04 -1.63
CA ARG A 85 -10.34 -10.53 -1.60
C ARG A 85 -9.47 -9.63 -0.75
N TYR A 86 -8.53 -10.25 -0.07
CA TYR A 86 -7.48 -9.56 0.67
C TYR A 86 -6.19 -9.64 -0.13
N ILE A 87 -5.68 -8.47 -0.53
CA ILE A 87 -4.43 -8.37 -1.30
C ILE A 87 -3.38 -7.72 -0.43
N GLY A 88 -2.30 -8.46 -0.18
CA GLY A 88 -1.09 -7.96 0.45
C GLY A 88 -0.05 -7.60 -0.61
N ASN A 89 0.64 -6.48 -0.43
CA ASN A 89 1.73 -6.03 -1.29
C ASN A 89 2.94 -5.66 -0.45
N ILE A 90 4.12 -6.04 -0.93
CA ILE A 90 5.40 -5.58 -0.40
C ILE A 90 6.32 -5.22 -1.55
N GLY A 91 7.04 -4.13 -1.42
CA GLY A 91 7.97 -3.70 -2.45
C GLY A 91 9.08 -2.82 -1.95
N PHE A 92 10.05 -2.64 -2.83
CA PHE A 92 11.19 -1.77 -2.64
C PHE A 92 11.32 -0.86 -3.83
N GLY A 93 11.70 0.38 -3.59
CA GLY A 93 11.90 1.36 -4.63
C GLY A 93 13.12 2.23 -4.37
N TYR A 94 13.72 2.68 -5.43
CA TYR A 94 14.81 3.61 -5.42
C TYR A 94 14.50 4.79 -6.33
N ARG A 95 14.65 6.00 -5.81
CA ARG A 95 14.48 7.26 -6.54
C ARG A 95 15.77 8.05 -6.52
N PHE A 96 16.07 8.65 -7.63
CA PHE A 96 17.20 9.57 -7.83
C PHE A 96 16.68 10.89 -8.38
N LEU A 97 17.09 12.00 -7.76
CA LEU A 97 16.81 13.36 -8.18
C LEU A 97 18.13 13.98 -8.66
N ASN A 98 18.15 14.57 -9.86
CA ASN A 98 19.35 15.24 -10.35
C ASN A 98 19.67 16.52 -9.54
N GLU A 99 20.90 17.05 -9.71
CA GLU A 99 21.41 18.15 -8.88
C GLU A 99 20.60 19.45 -8.98
N ASP A 100 19.99 19.72 -10.10
CA ASP A 100 19.15 20.91 -10.32
C ASP A 100 17.66 20.68 -9.95
N ASN A 101 17.33 19.51 -9.40
CA ASN A 101 15.99 19.09 -9.01
C ASN A 101 14.94 19.10 -10.14
N SER A 102 15.39 19.06 -11.40
CA SER A 102 14.52 19.12 -12.56
C SER A 102 14.03 17.76 -13.04
N LEU A 103 14.77 16.69 -12.73
CA LEU A 103 14.46 15.33 -13.16
C LEU A 103 14.59 14.32 -12.02
N MET A 104 13.51 13.60 -11.75
CA MET A 104 13.49 12.43 -10.88
C MET A 104 13.38 11.17 -11.74
N LEU A 105 14.23 10.20 -11.48
CA LEU A 105 14.14 8.84 -12.02
C LEU A 105 13.90 7.87 -10.87
N GLY A 106 13.08 6.87 -11.09
CA GLY A 106 12.81 5.83 -10.10
C GLY A 106 12.70 4.45 -10.71
N SER A 107 12.98 3.47 -9.88
CA SER A 107 12.70 2.06 -10.16
C SER A 107 12.13 1.38 -8.93
N ASN A 108 11.28 0.39 -9.13
CA ASN A 108 10.68 -0.36 -8.04
C ASN A 108 10.44 -1.81 -8.43
N ILE A 109 10.39 -2.66 -7.41
CA ILE A 109 9.97 -4.05 -7.52
C ILE A 109 8.89 -4.29 -6.46
N PHE A 110 7.83 -4.98 -6.84
CA PHE A 110 6.76 -5.34 -5.91
C PHE A 110 6.40 -6.82 -6.05
N TYR A 111 5.93 -7.36 -4.92
CA TYR A 111 5.31 -8.66 -4.82
C TYR A 111 3.91 -8.48 -4.26
N ASP A 112 2.91 -8.87 -5.03
CA ASP A 112 1.50 -8.85 -4.66
C ASP A 112 1.03 -10.28 -4.40
N ARG A 113 0.21 -10.47 -3.40
CA ARG A 113 -0.39 -11.75 -3.10
C ARG A 113 -1.84 -11.63 -2.72
N ASP A 114 -2.69 -12.37 -3.42
CA ASP A 114 -4.04 -12.70 -2.99
C ASP A 114 -3.95 -13.72 -1.85
N LEU A 115 -4.39 -13.32 -0.66
CA LEU A 115 -4.25 -14.14 0.55
C LEU A 115 -5.27 -15.29 0.61
N GLU A 116 -6.34 -15.23 -0.17
CA GLU A 116 -7.38 -16.25 -0.22
C GLU A 116 -7.14 -17.26 -1.34
N ASN A 117 -6.93 -16.78 -2.57
CA ASN A 117 -6.80 -17.62 -3.76
C ASN A 117 -5.36 -18.06 -4.04
N LYS A 118 -4.40 -17.60 -3.24
CA LYS A 118 -2.97 -17.93 -3.35
C LYS A 118 -2.33 -17.52 -4.69
N HIS A 119 -2.98 -16.63 -5.44
CA HIS A 119 -2.35 -16.03 -6.62
C HIS A 119 -1.31 -15.02 -6.19
N ALA A 120 -0.17 -15.05 -6.85
CA ALA A 120 0.90 -14.10 -6.61
C ALA A 120 1.37 -13.48 -7.92
N ARG A 121 1.91 -12.27 -7.82
CA ARG A 121 2.42 -11.51 -8.95
C ARG A 121 3.65 -10.73 -8.51
N ALA A 122 4.69 -10.75 -9.32
CA ALA A 122 5.81 -9.84 -9.19
C ALA A 122 5.68 -8.72 -10.23
N SER A 123 6.19 -7.55 -9.90
CA SER A 123 6.27 -6.43 -10.84
C SER A 123 7.60 -5.71 -10.75
N LEU A 124 8.01 -5.14 -11.88
CA LEU A 124 9.14 -4.25 -12.04
C LEU A 124 8.64 -2.95 -12.67
N GLY A 125 8.89 -1.83 -12.00
CA GLY A 125 8.46 -0.53 -12.45
C GLY A 125 9.60 0.45 -12.62
N PHE A 126 9.40 1.38 -13.55
CA PHE A 126 10.28 2.54 -13.78
C PHE A 126 9.42 3.80 -13.83
N GLU A 127 9.92 4.88 -13.28
CA GLU A 127 9.27 6.18 -13.31
C GLU A 127 10.27 7.28 -13.68
N ALA A 128 9.77 8.28 -14.40
CA ALA A 128 10.51 9.50 -14.70
C ALA A 128 9.57 10.69 -14.53
N ARG A 129 9.99 11.69 -13.77
CA ARG A 129 9.23 12.92 -13.54
C ARG A 129 10.15 14.12 -13.74
N GLY A 130 9.70 15.09 -14.53
CA GLY A 130 10.45 16.31 -14.75
C GLY A 130 9.58 17.40 -15.36
N GLY A 131 9.56 18.59 -14.73
CA GLY A 131 8.74 19.70 -15.18
C GLY A 131 7.25 19.31 -15.28
N ASN A 132 6.72 19.32 -16.51
CA ASN A 132 5.34 18.91 -16.80
C ASN A 132 5.24 17.47 -17.33
N LEU A 133 6.33 16.73 -17.33
CA LEU A 133 6.38 15.35 -17.83
C LEU A 133 6.34 14.35 -16.67
N GLU A 134 5.43 13.42 -16.75
CA GLU A 134 5.42 12.23 -15.92
C GLU A 134 5.27 11.00 -16.83
N ALA A 135 6.16 10.03 -16.67
CA ALA A 135 6.14 8.78 -17.40
C ALA A 135 6.36 7.62 -16.42
N SER A 136 5.59 6.54 -16.59
CA SER A 136 5.77 5.30 -15.85
C SER A 136 5.60 4.10 -16.75
N LEU A 137 6.37 3.05 -16.47
CA LEU A 137 6.35 1.77 -17.17
C LEU A 137 6.40 0.65 -16.14
N ASN A 138 5.45 -0.28 -16.22
CA ASN A 138 5.38 -1.39 -15.29
C ASN A 138 5.26 -2.72 -16.07
N PHE A 139 6.02 -3.71 -15.63
CA PHE A 139 5.99 -5.08 -16.10
C PHE A 139 5.47 -5.96 -14.97
N TYR A 140 4.59 -6.90 -15.31
CA TYR A 140 3.95 -7.80 -14.36
C TYR A 140 4.13 -9.25 -14.81
N GLU A 141 4.45 -10.14 -13.86
CA GLU A 141 4.55 -11.57 -14.07
C GLU A 141 3.78 -12.30 -12.97
N GLY A 142 2.89 -13.20 -13.37
CA GLY A 142 2.20 -14.11 -12.44
C GLY A 142 3.13 -15.23 -11.98
N ILE A 143 3.08 -15.56 -10.69
CA ILE A 143 3.94 -16.56 -10.06
C ILE A 143 3.09 -17.68 -9.46
#